data_1d26187ef4d6cae6cebc31ba6b2a571f
#
_entry.id   1d26187ef4d6cae6cebc31ba6b2a571f
#
_cell.length_a   1.000
_cell.length_b   1.000
_cell.length_c   1.000
_cell.angle_alpha   90.00
_cell.angle_beta   90.00
_cell.angle_gamma   90.00
#
_symmetry.space_group_name_H-M   'P 1'
#
loop_
_entity.id
_entity.type
_entity.pdbx_description
1 polymer ?
#
loop_
_entity_poly.entity_id
_entity_poly.type
_entity_poly.pdbx_seq_one_letter_code
_entity_poly.pdbx_strand_id
1 'polypeptide(L)'
;MDNKFNNMLQDFLKNNNVENIDEANEKLQEFIKMYNNGEIEYENTPLDDAYEILEKAQNARNEKEAIKLAKKAYEKSPECFDAILFQCDLEENGIKRMKLLEGGLEVEKNRLIKEKYFDKENIGHFYGIFGTRPYIRGLVVKAEYLLEEGKLRQAESICKEVLRLNENDNMGARYLLMAIFATLEEENDMLKLYKKYPEEDLEMLFPLFALYYKIGNDKKALEYLNRINKCNSNFVKFFNGTIKESGKVNPGYYSRGDSSEIFMYLERYGYLLITMPRLHEYVIENLMKNKKSHR
;
A
#
# COMPACT_ATOMS: atom_id res chain seq x y z
N MET A 1 14.77 6.72 1.69
CA MET A 1 15.10 7.93 2.47
C MET A 1 15.93 7.45 3.64
N ASP A 2 17.07 8.02 3.86
CA ASP A 2 18.07 7.57 4.84
C ASP A 2 17.48 7.66 6.26
N ASN A 3 17.31 6.52 6.94
CA ASN A 3 16.77 6.47 8.29
C ASN A 3 17.66 7.25 9.26
N LYS A 4 18.97 7.23 9.05
CA LYS A 4 19.96 7.98 9.82
C LYS A 4 19.67 9.48 9.74
N PHE A 5 19.46 10.03 8.53
CA PHE A 5 19.09 11.45 8.37
C PHE A 5 17.83 11.80 9.14
N ASN A 6 16.80 10.96 9.09
CA ASN A 6 15.54 11.18 9.80
C ASN A 6 15.73 11.15 11.33
N ASN A 7 16.52 10.21 11.85
CA ASN A 7 16.82 10.12 13.27
C ASN A 7 17.60 11.36 13.77
N MET A 8 18.63 11.76 13.02
CA MET A 8 19.39 12.98 13.29
C MET A 8 18.50 14.22 13.31
N LEU A 9 17.58 14.33 12.34
CA LEU A 9 16.62 15.44 12.28
C LEU A 9 15.65 15.43 13.46
N GLN A 10 15.11 14.26 13.83
CA GLN A 10 14.21 14.16 14.99
C GLN A 10 14.91 14.54 16.29
N ASP A 11 16.13 14.06 16.51
CA ASP A 11 16.92 14.42 17.69
C ASP A 11 17.24 15.92 17.72
N PHE A 12 17.58 16.49 16.55
CA PHE A 12 17.82 17.92 16.44
C PHE A 12 16.58 18.75 16.79
N LEU A 13 15.41 18.39 16.21
CA LEU A 13 14.16 19.11 16.49
C LEU A 13 13.71 18.95 17.96
N LYS A 14 13.88 17.78 18.54
CA LYS A 14 13.59 17.49 19.95
C LYS A 14 14.44 18.34 20.89
N ASN A 15 15.72 18.44 20.59
CA ASN A 15 16.67 19.21 21.40
C ASN A 15 16.48 20.75 21.30
N ASN A 16 15.81 21.20 20.24
CA ASN A 16 15.52 22.61 20.00
C ASN A 16 14.11 23.04 20.46
N ASN A 17 13.32 22.16 21.10
CA ASN A 17 11.99 22.47 21.67
C ASN A 17 11.05 23.23 20.73
N VAL A 18 10.91 22.73 19.49
CA VAL A 18 10.10 23.36 18.44
C VAL A 18 8.61 23.32 18.81
N GLU A 19 7.96 24.50 18.89
CA GLU A 19 6.57 24.63 19.38
C GLU A 19 5.55 24.83 18.23
N ASN A 20 6.00 25.27 17.06
CA ASN A 20 5.10 25.56 15.93
C ASN A 20 5.75 25.25 14.56
N ILE A 21 4.93 25.31 13.51
CA ILE A 21 5.33 24.93 12.13
C ILE A 21 6.37 25.89 11.53
N ASP A 22 6.28 27.19 11.82
CA ASP A 22 7.20 28.18 11.27
C ASP A 22 8.59 27.99 11.86
N GLU A 23 8.65 27.80 13.18
CA GLU A 23 9.88 27.47 13.90
C GLU A 23 10.46 26.10 13.44
N ALA A 24 9.58 25.11 13.19
CA ALA A 24 10.00 23.82 12.62
C ALA A 24 10.68 23.99 11.26
N ASN A 25 10.15 24.86 10.40
CA ASN A 25 10.70 25.14 9.08
C ASN A 25 12.06 25.84 9.16
N GLU A 26 12.20 26.82 10.06
CA GLU A 26 13.49 27.51 10.29
C GLU A 26 14.55 26.53 10.80
N LYS A 27 14.20 25.71 11.81
CA LYS A 27 15.09 24.69 12.37
C LYS A 27 15.45 23.59 11.36
N LEU A 28 14.54 23.22 10.47
CA LEU A 28 14.82 22.29 9.37
C LEU A 28 15.87 22.86 8.41
N GLN A 29 15.79 24.15 8.06
CA GLN A 29 16.80 24.78 7.19
C GLN A 29 18.17 24.86 7.87
N GLU A 30 18.18 25.18 9.18
CA GLU A 30 19.39 25.18 10.00
C GLU A 30 20.02 23.77 10.03
N PHE A 31 19.20 22.74 10.32
CA PHE A 31 19.64 21.35 10.31
C PHE A 31 20.25 20.92 8.96
N ILE A 32 19.56 21.21 7.84
CA ILE A 32 20.05 20.87 6.51
C ILE A 32 21.43 21.51 6.24
N LYS A 33 21.62 22.77 6.65
CA LYS A 33 22.90 23.46 6.51
C LYS A 33 23.99 22.78 7.32
N MET A 34 23.73 22.49 8.59
CA MET A 34 24.68 21.82 9.50
C MET A 34 25.01 20.40 9.01
N TYR A 35 24.00 19.65 8.53
CA TYR A 35 24.17 18.32 7.97
C TYR A 35 25.07 18.33 6.73
N ASN A 36 24.83 19.24 5.80
CA ASN A 36 25.63 19.36 4.57
C ASN A 36 27.08 19.80 4.85
N ASN A 37 27.30 20.55 5.94
CA ASN A 37 28.64 20.97 6.36
C ASN A 37 29.38 19.90 7.20
N GLY A 38 28.70 18.80 7.58
CA GLY A 38 29.27 17.77 8.46
C GLY A 38 29.44 18.24 9.91
N GLU A 39 28.67 19.24 10.34
CA GLU A 39 28.74 19.85 11.69
C GLU A 39 27.90 19.10 12.73
N ILE A 40 27.09 18.09 12.30
CA ILE A 40 26.24 17.31 13.20
C ILE A 40 27.02 16.09 13.68
N GLU A 41 27.38 16.08 14.96
CA GLU A 41 27.90 14.88 15.62
C GLU A 41 26.75 13.91 15.88
N TYR A 42 26.85 12.69 15.38
CA TYR A 42 25.85 11.64 15.55
C TYR A 42 26.51 10.27 15.70
N GLU A 43 26.23 9.61 16.81
CA GLU A 43 26.62 8.23 17.01
C GLU A 43 25.54 7.30 16.48
N ASN A 44 25.92 6.31 15.65
CA ASN A 44 24.99 5.34 15.13
C ASN A 44 24.30 4.59 16.27
N THR A 45 22.98 4.54 16.19
CA THR A 45 22.18 3.66 17.06
C THR A 45 22.24 2.21 16.58
N PRO A 46 21.89 1.21 17.39
CA PRO A 46 21.73 -0.18 16.93
C PRO A 46 20.76 -0.30 15.75
N LEU A 47 19.76 0.57 15.67
CA LEU A 47 18.80 0.62 14.56
C LEU A 47 19.45 1.12 13.27
N ASP A 48 20.28 2.16 13.34
CA ASP A 48 21.02 2.65 12.17
C ASP A 48 21.94 1.56 11.61
N ASP A 49 22.71 0.90 12.50
CA ASP A 49 23.55 -0.25 12.10
C ASP A 49 22.74 -1.37 11.46
N ALA A 50 21.52 -1.64 11.96
CA ALA A 50 20.64 -2.65 11.40
C ALA A 50 20.18 -2.27 9.98
N TYR A 51 19.82 -1.02 9.74
CA TYR A 51 19.46 -0.54 8.40
C TYR A 51 20.65 -0.57 7.43
N GLU A 52 21.87 -0.25 7.89
CA GLU A 52 23.08 -0.40 7.05
C GLU A 52 23.31 -1.88 6.65
N ILE A 53 23.04 -2.82 7.56
CA ILE A 53 23.12 -4.25 7.27
C ILE A 53 22.00 -4.66 6.30
N LEU A 54 20.78 -4.12 6.45
CA LEU A 54 19.64 -4.38 5.57
C LEU A 54 19.91 -3.85 4.15
N GLU A 55 20.50 -2.68 4.01
CA GLU A 55 20.91 -2.16 2.69
C GLU A 55 21.92 -3.09 2.00
N LYS A 56 22.89 -3.63 2.75
CA LYS A 56 23.81 -4.66 2.23
C LYS A 56 23.06 -5.94 1.83
N ALA A 57 21.99 -6.32 2.57
CA ALA A 57 21.15 -7.45 2.20
C ALA A 57 20.42 -7.23 0.86
N GLN A 58 19.86 -6.03 0.65
CA GLN A 58 19.16 -5.65 -0.58
C GLN A 58 20.09 -5.63 -1.81
N ASN A 59 21.37 -5.36 -1.60
CA ASN A 59 22.42 -5.34 -2.65
C ASN A 59 23.24 -6.64 -2.71
N ALA A 60 22.82 -7.71 -2.01
CA ALA A 60 23.56 -8.95 -1.95
C ALA A 60 23.58 -9.67 -3.31
N ARG A 61 24.66 -10.43 -3.58
CA ARG A 61 24.87 -11.11 -4.86
C ARG A 61 23.93 -12.29 -5.10
N ASN A 62 23.36 -12.83 -4.05
CA ASN A 62 22.43 -13.96 -4.10
C ASN A 62 21.50 -13.96 -2.90
N GLU A 63 20.38 -14.65 -3.06
CA GLU A 63 19.30 -14.71 -2.06
C GLU A 63 19.75 -15.29 -0.70
N LYS A 64 20.63 -16.31 -0.70
CA LYS A 64 21.13 -16.91 0.53
C LYS A 64 21.93 -15.91 1.39
N GLU A 65 22.73 -15.08 0.75
CA GLU A 65 23.47 -13.99 1.40
C GLU A 65 22.50 -12.90 1.87
N ALA A 66 21.52 -12.52 1.02
CA ALA A 66 20.47 -11.56 1.34
C ALA A 66 19.72 -11.95 2.61
N ILE A 67 19.20 -13.18 2.69
CA ILE A 67 18.49 -13.70 3.87
C ILE A 67 19.39 -13.70 5.12
N LYS A 68 20.66 -14.11 4.98
CA LYS A 68 21.61 -14.11 6.10
C LYS A 68 21.83 -12.71 6.65
N LEU A 69 22.01 -11.72 5.77
CA LEU A 69 22.21 -10.33 6.17
C LEU A 69 20.93 -9.72 6.77
N ALA A 70 19.76 -9.99 6.20
CA ALA A 70 18.50 -9.54 6.76
C ALA A 70 18.24 -10.09 8.17
N LYS A 71 18.53 -11.37 8.41
CA LYS A 71 18.49 -11.94 9.76
C LYS A 71 19.42 -11.23 10.72
N LYS A 72 20.68 -10.97 10.28
CA LYS A 72 21.65 -10.22 11.09
C LYS A 72 21.19 -8.79 11.39
N ALA A 73 20.52 -8.13 10.44
CA ALA A 73 19.94 -6.81 10.66
C ALA A 73 18.88 -6.84 11.77
N TYR A 74 17.95 -7.80 11.72
CA TYR A 74 16.93 -7.96 12.74
C TYR A 74 17.50 -8.36 14.11
N GLU A 75 18.53 -9.21 14.13
CA GLU A 75 19.25 -9.59 15.37
C GLU A 75 19.97 -8.37 15.98
N LYS A 76 20.49 -7.47 15.14
CA LYS A 76 21.16 -6.24 15.60
C LYS A 76 20.19 -5.28 16.26
N SER A 77 19.00 -5.09 15.66
CA SER A 77 17.90 -4.31 16.23
C SER A 77 16.55 -4.91 15.79
N PRO A 78 15.74 -5.46 16.70
CA PRO A 78 14.38 -5.91 16.39
C PRO A 78 13.44 -4.78 15.95
N GLU A 79 13.78 -3.52 16.18
CA GLU A 79 13.07 -2.34 15.66
C GLU A 79 13.20 -2.19 14.13
N CYS A 80 14.20 -2.84 13.52
CA CYS A 80 14.36 -2.93 12.08
C CYS A 80 13.36 -3.97 11.49
N PHE A 81 12.07 -3.69 11.66
CA PHE A 81 11.02 -4.59 11.17
C PHE A 81 11.04 -4.76 9.65
N ASP A 82 11.57 -3.78 8.91
CA ASP A 82 11.78 -3.88 7.45
C ASP A 82 12.68 -5.08 7.07
N ALA A 83 13.55 -5.52 7.97
CA ALA A 83 14.34 -6.75 7.77
C ALA A 83 13.46 -8.02 7.78
N ILE A 84 12.36 -8.03 8.53
CA ILE A 84 11.36 -9.10 8.47
C ILE A 84 10.58 -9.04 7.17
N LEU A 85 10.12 -7.85 6.76
CA LEU A 85 9.40 -7.68 5.49
C LEU A 85 10.26 -8.15 4.31
N PHE A 86 11.52 -7.75 4.26
CA PHE A 86 12.46 -8.19 3.23
C PHE A 86 12.68 -9.72 3.21
N GLN A 87 12.72 -10.37 4.38
CA GLN A 87 12.78 -11.84 4.45
C GLN A 87 11.48 -12.49 3.96
N CYS A 88 10.32 -11.85 4.21
CA CYS A 88 9.04 -12.33 3.69
C CYS A 88 8.99 -12.28 2.16
N ASP A 89 9.54 -11.23 1.54
CA ASP A 89 9.59 -11.09 0.08
C ASP A 89 10.43 -12.19 -0.60
N LEU A 90 11.42 -12.71 0.11
CA LEU A 90 12.31 -13.79 -0.37
C LEU A 90 11.82 -15.20 0.01
N GLU A 91 10.83 -15.35 0.89
CA GLU A 91 10.32 -16.67 1.33
C GLU A 91 9.20 -17.15 0.38
N GLU A 92 9.51 -18.14 -0.45
CA GLU A 92 8.56 -18.74 -1.40
C GLU A 92 7.44 -19.54 -0.74
N ASN A 93 7.70 -20.11 0.45
CA ASN A 93 6.71 -20.91 1.15
C ASN A 93 5.72 -20.01 1.90
N GLY A 94 4.49 -19.90 1.41
CA GLY A 94 3.45 -19.01 1.97
C GLY A 94 3.16 -19.23 3.45
N ILE A 95 3.23 -20.48 3.95
CA ILE A 95 3.01 -20.78 5.37
C ILE A 95 4.16 -20.23 6.23
N LYS A 96 5.40 -20.42 5.79
CA LYS A 96 6.56 -19.88 6.49
C LYS A 96 6.59 -18.37 6.43
N ARG A 97 6.28 -17.78 5.26
CA ARG A 97 6.19 -16.35 5.03
C ARG A 97 5.19 -15.70 5.99
N MET A 98 3.97 -16.26 6.07
CA MET A 98 2.94 -15.76 6.99
C MET A 98 3.36 -15.88 8.46
N LYS A 99 3.93 -16.99 8.85
CA LYS A 99 4.42 -17.20 10.23
C LYS A 99 5.53 -16.22 10.62
N LEU A 100 6.45 -15.95 9.69
CA LEU A 100 7.52 -14.98 9.89
C LEU A 100 6.96 -13.56 10.07
N LEU A 101 6.03 -13.17 9.20
CA LEU A 101 5.38 -11.86 9.25
C LEU A 101 4.57 -11.68 10.54
N GLU A 102 3.77 -12.67 10.93
CA GLU A 102 2.96 -12.61 12.15
C GLU A 102 3.82 -12.51 13.41
N GLY A 103 4.89 -13.29 13.48
CA GLY A 103 5.84 -13.20 14.59
C GLY A 103 6.50 -11.82 14.69
N GLY A 104 6.93 -11.26 13.58
CA GLY A 104 7.49 -9.91 13.54
C GLY A 104 6.46 -8.82 13.90
N LEU A 105 5.25 -8.93 13.39
CA LEU A 105 4.15 -7.99 13.72
C LEU A 105 3.79 -8.02 15.21
N GLU A 106 3.83 -9.18 15.85
CA GLU A 106 3.57 -9.29 17.28
C GLU A 106 4.65 -8.58 18.10
N VAL A 107 5.92 -8.82 17.79
CA VAL A 107 7.05 -8.15 18.44
C VAL A 107 6.95 -6.64 18.27
N GLU A 108 6.74 -6.17 17.04
CA GLU A 108 6.64 -4.75 16.72
C GLU A 108 5.44 -4.09 17.40
N LYS A 109 4.28 -4.73 17.40
CA LYS A 109 3.10 -4.24 18.12
C LYS A 109 3.36 -4.06 19.61
N ASN A 110 4.00 -5.05 20.25
CA ASN A 110 4.33 -5.00 21.68
C ASN A 110 5.30 -3.85 21.98
N ARG A 111 6.28 -3.60 21.11
CA ARG A 111 7.18 -2.43 21.21
C ARG A 111 6.40 -1.12 21.16
N LEU A 112 5.55 -0.96 20.12
CA LEU A 112 4.76 0.25 19.93
C LEU A 112 3.79 0.53 21.09
N ILE A 113 3.21 -0.52 21.68
CA ILE A 113 2.39 -0.39 22.90
C ILE A 113 3.22 0.10 24.08
N LYS A 114 4.39 -0.50 24.32
CA LYS A 114 5.29 -0.11 25.41
C LYS A 114 5.75 1.35 25.28
N GLU A 115 5.97 1.81 24.06
CA GLU A 115 6.38 3.17 23.74
C GLU A 115 5.20 4.15 23.59
N LYS A 116 3.97 3.72 23.95
CA LYS A 116 2.75 4.53 23.95
C LYS A 116 2.30 5.07 22.59
N TYR A 117 2.76 4.47 21.49
CA TYR A 117 2.26 4.87 20.16
C TYR A 117 0.78 4.55 19.95
N PHE A 118 0.22 3.58 20.66
CA PHE A 118 -1.21 3.25 20.61
C PHE A 118 -2.07 4.17 21.49
N ASP A 119 -1.53 5.22 22.07
CA ASP A 119 -2.31 6.22 22.78
C ASP A 119 -3.25 6.96 21.82
N LYS A 120 -4.38 7.44 22.36
CA LYS A 120 -5.50 7.94 21.56
C LYS A 120 -5.11 9.05 20.56
N GLU A 121 -4.18 9.89 20.93
CA GLU A 121 -3.68 11.01 20.13
C GLU A 121 -2.95 10.60 18.86
N ASN A 122 -2.35 9.41 18.84
CA ASN A 122 -1.61 8.87 17.70
C ASN A 122 -2.48 8.04 16.74
N ILE A 123 -3.65 7.59 17.22
CA ILE A 123 -4.58 6.79 16.40
C ILE A 123 -5.11 7.67 15.26
N GLY A 124 -5.03 7.15 14.04
CA GLY A 124 -5.34 7.87 12.81
C GLY A 124 -4.11 8.47 12.12
N HIS A 125 -2.98 8.61 12.81
CA HIS A 125 -1.80 9.33 12.34
C HIS A 125 -0.53 8.47 12.19
N PHE A 126 -0.63 7.16 12.32
CA PHE A 126 0.53 6.24 12.34
C PHE A 126 1.50 6.43 11.18
N TYR A 127 1.03 6.69 9.96
CA TYR A 127 1.95 6.92 8.86
C TYR A 127 2.72 8.26 8.96
N GLY A 128 2.19 9.24 9.68
CA GLY A 128 2.86 10.49 9.99
C GLY A 128 4.04 10.31 10.98
N ILE A 129 4.01 9.26 11.79
CA ILE A 129 5.02 8.95 12.80
C ILE A 129 6.02 7.94 12.22
N PHE A 130 7.29 8.29 12.13
CA PHE A 130 8.30 7.45 11.48
C PHE A 130 8.39 6.05 12.10
N GLY A 131 8.45 5.97 13.44
CA GLY A 131 8.61 4.71 14.16
C GLY A 131 7.44 3.72 14.04
N THR A 132 6.28 4.14 13.51
CA THR A 132 5.10 3.28 13.32
C THR A 132 4.89 2.84 11.86
N ARG A 133 5.57 3.47 10.89
CA ARG A 133 5.44 3.15 9.46
C ARG A 133 5.74 1.69 9.12
N PRO A 134 6.80 1.05 9.67
CA PRO A 134 7.08 -0.35 9.38
C PRO A 134 5.91 -1.25 9.79
N TYR A 135 5.28 -0.98 10.92
CA TYR A 135 4.12 -1.73 11.39
C TYR A 135 2.92 -1.62 10.43
N ILE A 136 2.59 -0.39 9.97
CA ILE A 136 1.53 -0.18 8.98
C ILE A 136 1.83 -0.92 7.67
N ARG A 137 3.09 -0.86 7.17
CA ARG A 137 3.50 -1.65 5.99
C ARG A 137 3.29 -3.14 6.21
N GLY A 138 3.71 -3.66 7.35
CA GLY A 138 3.53 -5.07 7.69
C GLY A 138 2.07 -5.51 7.75
N LEU A 139 1.16 -4.66 8.24
CA LEU A 139 -0.27 -4.93 8.23
C LEU A 139 -0.82 -5.00 6.79
N VAL A 140 -0.41 -4.08 5.91
CA VAL A 140 -0.84 -4.11 4.50
C VAL A 140 -0.33 -5.37 3.80
N VAL A 141 0.96 -5.71 3.96
CA VAL A 141 1.54 -6.96 3.42
C VAL A 141 0.80 -8.19 3.96
N LYS A 142 0.42 -8.20 5.25
CA LYS A 142 -0.41 -9.28 5.81
C LYS A 142 -1.78 -9.36 5.14
N ALA A 143 -2.43 -8.24 4.86
CA ALA A 143 -3.72 -8.22 4.17
C ALA A 143 -3.59 -8.77 2.74
N GLU A 144 -2.53 -8.39 2.01
CA GLU A 144 -2.25 -8.90 0.66
C GLU A 144 -2.02 -10.42 0.67
N TYR A 145 -1.22 -10.95 1.59
CA TYR A 145 -1.02 -12.41 1.72
C TYR A 145 -2.31 -13.16 2.09
N LEU A 146 -3.16 -12.56 2.92
CA LEU A 146 -4.47 -13.15 3.25
C LEU A 146 -5.41 -13.16 2.03
N LEU A 147 -5.33 -12.15 1.15
CA LEU A 147 -6.06 -12.12 -0.11
C LEU A 147 -5.57 -13.20 -1.08
N GLU A 148 -4.25 -13.38 -1.22
CA GLU A 148 -3.65 -14.45 -2.02
C GLU A 148 -4.14 -15.84 -1.58
N GLU A 149 -4.34 -16.03 -0.26
CA GLU A 149 -4.87 -17.27 0.31
C GLU A 149 -6.40 -17.39 0.27
N GLY A 150 -7.12 -16.40 -0.27
CA GLY A 150 -8.59 -16.37 -0.31
C GLY A 150 -9.25 -16.10 1.05
N LYS A 151 -8.49 -15.65 2.06
CA LYS A 151 -8.97 -15.35 3.42
C LYS A 151 -9.56 -13.93 3.53
N LEU A 152 -10.56 -13.64 2.69
CA LEU A 152 -11.12 -12.30 2.48
C LEU A 152 -11.56 -11.61 3.79
N ARG A 153 -12.23 -12.32 4.70
CA ARG A 153 -12.70 -11.73 5.97
C ARG A 153 -11.57 -11.34 6.91
N GLN A 154 -10.48 -12.10 6.89
CA GLN A 154 -9.30 -11.74 7.69
C GLN A 154 -8.58 -10.54 7.06
N ALA A 155 -8.43 -10.51 5.75
CA ALA A 155 -7.86 -9.37 5.03
C ALA A 155 -8.68 -8.08 5.26
N GLU A 156 -10.01 -8.18 5.19
CA GLU A 156 -10.93 -7.08 5.51
C GLU A 156 -10.68 -6.50 6.91
N SER A 157 -10.58 -7.37 7.92
CA SER A 157 -10.31 -6.94 9.30
C SER A 157 -8.98 -6.21 9.43
N ILE A 158 -7.92 -6.70 8.77
CA ILE A 158 -6.60 -6.03 8.77
C ILE A 158 -6.66 -4.69 8.05
N CYS A 159 -7.30 -4.60 6.88
CA CYS A 159 -7.44 -3.33 6.16
C CYS A 159 -8.23 -2.29 6.97
N LYS A 160 -9.31 -2.69 7.65
CA LYS A 160 -10.05 -1.82 8.56
C LYS A 160 -9.17 -1.31 9.71
N GLU A 161 -8.31 -2.17 10.26
CA GLU A 161 -7.33 -1.77 11.29
C GLU A 161 -6.30 -0.78 10.74
N VAL A 162 -5.78 -1.01 9.53
CA VAL A 162 -4.88 -0.05 8.85
C VAL A 162 -5.54 1.32 8.71
N LEU A 163 -6.80 1.37 8.24
CA LEU A 163 -7.54 2.64 8.09
C LEU A 163 -7.89 3.29 9.43
N ARG A 164 -8.02 2.53 10.51
CA ARG A 164 -8.21 3.05 11.87
C ARG A 164 -6.93 3.72 12.39
N LEU A 165 -5.78 3.10 12.13
CA LEU A 165 -4.47 3.58 12.58
C LEU A 165 -3.92 4.71 11.70
N ASN A 166 -4.32 4.76 10.43
CA ASN A 166 -3.85 5.71 9.43
C ASN A 166 -5.02 6.22 8.57
N GLU A 167 -5.73 7.24 9.04
CA GLU A 167 -6.95 7.74 8.40
C GLU A 167 -6.74 8.34 7.02
N ASN A 168 -5.54 8.88 6.74
CA ASN A 168 -5.18 9.40 5.42
C ASN A 168 -4.90 8.30 4.39
N ASP A 169 -4.83 7.05 4.83
CA ASP A 169 -4.60 5.87 4.00
C ASP A 169 -3.44 6.00 2.99
N ASN A 170 -2.30 6.42 3.48
CA ASN A 170 -1.08 6.58 2.66
C ASN A 170 -0.59 5.27 2.02
N MET A 171 -1.09 4.12 2.49
CA MET A 171 -0.73 2.78 2.02
C MET A 171 -1.76 2.15 1.08
N GLY A 172 -2.90 2.81 0.83
CA GLY A 172 -3.91 2.35 -0.12
C GLY A 172 -4.75 1.15 0.35
N ALA A 173 -4.90 0.94 1.68
CA ALA A 173 -5.73 -0.13 2.21
C ALA A 173 -7.21 -0.01 1.78
N ARG A 174 -7.68 1.21 1.45
CA ARG A 174 -9.01 1.44 0.87
C ARG A 174 -9.23 0.68 -0.43
N TYR A 175 -8.21 0.58 -1.28
CA TYR A 175 -8.31 -0.12 -2.56
C TYR A 175 -8.47 -1.63 -2.39
N LEU A 176 -7.72 -2.23 -1.44
CA LEU A 176 -7.90 -3.63 -1.05
C LEU A 176 -9.31 -3.87 -0.53
N LEU A 177 -9.81 -2.99 0.36
CA LEU A 177 -11.18 -3.08 0.89
C LEU A 177 -12.25 -2.96 -0.19
N MET A 178 -12.11 -2.05 -1.16
CA MET A 178 -13.05 -1.93 -2.27
C MET A 178 -13.13 -3.24 -3.06
N ALA A 179 -12.00 -3.87 -3.37
CA ALA A 179 -11.96 -5.15 -4.07
C ALA A 179 -12.56 -6.30 -3.23
N ILE A 180 -12.31 -6.32 -1.92
CA ILE A 180 -12.90 -7.29 -0.99
C ILE A 180 -14.43 -7.13 -0.95
N PHE A 181 -14.94 -5.91 -0.78
CA PHE A 181 -16.37 -5.63 -0.72
C PHE A 181 -17.09 -5.99 -2.04
N ALA A 182 -16.46 -5.73 -3.19
CA ALA A 182 -16.99 -6.18 -4.48
C ALA A 182 -17.07 -7.70 -4.57
N THR A 183 -16.06 -8.40 -4.03
CA THR A 183 -16.02 -9.87 -4.02
C THR A 183 -17.12 -10.45 -3.13
N LEU A 184 -17.31 -9.86 -1.95
CA LEU A 184 -18.27 -10.29 -0.94
C LEU A 184 -19.68 -9.70 -1.12
N GLU A 185 -19.89 -8.85 -2.13
CA GLU A 185 -21.15 -8.16 -2.47
C GLU A 185 -21.68 -7.25 -1.32
N GLU A 186 -20.77 -6.59 -0.62
CA GLU A 186 -21.06 -5.73 0.52
C GLU A 186 -21.30 -4.26 0.11
N GLU A 187 -22.44 -3.99 -0.52
CA GLU A 187 -22.79 -2.65 -1.04
C GLU A 187 -22.71 -1.55 0.03
N ASN A 188 -23.29 -1.77 1.20
CA ASN A 188 -23.36 -0.73 2.23
C ASN A 188 -21.98 -0.29 2.73
N ASP A 189 -21.09 -1.21 2.99
CA ASP A 189 -19.74 -0.90 3.50
C ASP A 189 -18.86 -0.32 2.41
N MET A 190 -19.01 -0.80 1.17
CA MET A 190 -18.36 -0.22 0.01
C MET A 190 -18.76 1.23 -0.21
N LEU A 191 -20.05 1.56 -0.15
CA LEU A 191 -20.52 2.94 -0.34
C LEU A 191 -20.08 3.87 0.80
N LYS A 192 -20.01 3.39 2.05
CA LYS A 192 -19.44 4.15 3.17
C LYS A 192 -17.97 4.46 2.93
N LEU A 193 -17.20 3.45 2.48
CA LEU A 193 -15.78 3.61 2.18
C LEU A 193 -15.57 4.59 1.03
N TYR A 194 -16.31 4.43 -0.07
CA TYR A 194 -16.24 5.34 -1.21
C TYR A 194 -16.62 6.79 -0.86
N LYS A 195 -17.61 6.97 0.03
CA LYS A 195 -17.96 8.32 0.53
C LYS A 195 -16.83 8.95 1.35
N LYS A 196 -16.07 8.14 2.11
CA LYS A 196 -14.92 8.62 2.89
C LYS A 196 -13.73 8.98 1.99
N TYR A 197 -13.51 8.22 0.91
CA TYR A 197 -12.42 8.40 -0.05
C TYR A 197 -12.97 8.51 -1.48
N PRO A 198 -13.53 9.66 -1.89
CA PRO A 198 -14.26 9.80 -3.17
C PRO A 198 -13.30 10.08 -4.33
N GLU A 199 -12.54 9.08 -4.77
CA GLU A 199 -11.60 9.19 -5.89
C GLU A 199 -12.21 8.66 -7.19
N GLU A 200 -11.90 9.34 -8.30
CA GLU A 200 -12.33 9.00 -9.66
C GLU A 200 -11.18 8.30 -10.41
N ASP A 201 -10.74 7.18 -9.91
CA ASP A 201 -9.71 6.33 -10.51
C ASP A 201 -10.21 4.89 -10.69
N LEU A 202 -9.41 4.08 -11.39
CA LEU A 202 -9.78 2.71 -11.69
C LEU A 202 -9.88 1.86 -10.41
N GLU A 203 -9.02 2.10 -9.43
CA GLU A 203 -8.97 1.31 -8.20
C GLU A 203 -10.22 1.48 -7.33
N MET A 204 -10.88 2.65 -7.39
CA MET A 204 -12.15 2.89 -6.68
C MET A 204 -13.37 2.57 -7.54
N LEU A 205 -13.36 2.90 -8.83
CA LEU A 205 -14.52 2.78 -9.70
C LEU A 205 -14.78 1.36 -10.20
N PHE A 206 -13.72 0.58 -10.48
CA PHE A 206 -13.90 -0.77 -11.00
C PHE A 206 -14.57 -1.72 -9.99
N PRO A 207 -14.21 -1.74 -8.70
CA PRO A 207 -14.95 -2.53 -7.72
C PRO A 207 -16.43 -2.17 -7.62
N LEU A 208 -16.78 -0.87 -7.71
CA LEU A 208 -18.19 -0.42 -7.74
C LEU A 208 -18.92 -0.95 -8.98
N PHE A 209 -18.30 -0.86 -10.14
CA PHE A 209 -18.83 -1.46 -11.37
C PHE A 209 -19.03 -2.96 -11.21
N ALA A 210 -18.00 -3.67 -10.73
CA ALA A 210 -18.03 -5.12 -10.53
C ALA A 210 -19.16 -5.53 -9.54
N LEU A 211 -19.31 -4.83 -8.43
CA LEU A 211 -20.39 -5.06 -7.47
C LEU A 211 -21.76 -4.96 -8.16
N TYR A 212 -22.05 -3.82 -8.84
CA TYR A 212 -23.36 -3.60 -9.44
C TYR A 212 -23.66 -4.54 -10.61
N TYR A 213 -22.63 -4.95 -11.34
CA TYR A 213 -22.74 -6.02 -12.34
C TYR A 213 -23.15 -7.35 -11.68
N LYS A 214 -22.48 -7.75 -10.59
CA LYS A 214 -22.73 -9.01 -9.87
C LYS A 214 -24.13 -9.07 -9.25
N ILE A 215 -24.59 -8.00 -8.64
CA ILE A 215 -25.93 -7.95 -8.00
C ILE A 215 -27.06 -7.62 -9.01
N GLY A 216 -26.76 -7.52 -10.32
CA GLY A 216 -27.75 -7.32 -11.39
C GLY A 216 -28.36 -5.92 -11.43
N ASN A 217 -27.68 -4.89 -10.90
CA ASN A 217 -28.12 -3.51 -11.00
C ASN A 217 -27.51 -2.84 -12.23
N ASP A 218 -28.04 -3.16 -13.42
CA ASP A 218 -27.53 -2.69 -14.71
C ASP A 218 -27.43 -1.18 -14.82
N LYS A 219 -28.36 -0.41 -14.22
CA LYS A 219 -28.32 1.04 -14.25
C LYS A 219 -27.06 1.60 -13.57
N LYS A 220 -26.78 1.13 -12.37
CA LYS A 220 -25.58 1.54 -11.64
C LYS A 220 -24.31 0.96 -12.26
N ALA A 221 -24.34 -0.29 -12.71
CA ALA A 221 -23.20 -0.88 -13.41
C ALA A 221 -22.80 -0.05 -14.63
N LEU A 222 -23.77 0.33 -15.46
CA LEU A 222 -23.51 1.19 -16.65
C LEU A 222 -23.03 2.60 -16.26
N GLU A 223 -23.55 3.19 -15.18
CA GLU A 223 -23.08 4.47 -14.65
C GLU A 223 -21.58 4.41 -14.30
N TYR A 224 -21.16 3.44 -13.49
CA TYR A 224 -19.75 3.29 -13.13
C TYR A 224 -18.87 2.89 -14.31
N LEU A 225 -19.34 2.04 -15.21
CA LEU A 225 -18.62 1.71 -16.44
C LEU A 225 -18.34 2.94 -17.30
N ASN A 226 -19.30 3.85 -17.44
CA ASN A 226 -19.10 5.12 -18.16
C ASN A 226 -18.09 6.03 -17.44
N ARG A 227 -18.10 6.06 -16.10
CA ARG A 227 -17.10 6.82 -15.31
C ARG A 227 -15.71 6.24 -15.51
N ILE A 228 -15.54 4.92 -15.46
CA ILE A 228 -14.26 4.26 -15.76
C ILE A 228 -13.77 4.64 -17.17
N ASN A 229 -14.64 4.54 -18.19
CA ASN A 229 -14.25 4.87 -19.55
C ASN A 229 -13.88 6.36 -19.73
N LYS A 230 -14.44 7.24 -18.90
CA LYS A 230 -14.10 8.68 -18.86
C LYS A 230 -12.73 8.93 -18.21
N CYS A 231 -12.42 8.24 -17.11
CA CYS A 231 -11.13 8.39 -16.43
C CYS A 231 -9.99 7.65 -17.15
N ASN A 232 -10.28 6.50 -17.80
CA ASN A 232 -9.33 5.75 -18.58
C ASN A 232 -9.94 5.16 -19.86
N SER A 233 -9.82 5.87 -20.98
CA SER A 233 -10.36 5.43 -22.27
C SER A 233 -9.69 4.15 -22.83
N ASN A 234 -8.57 3.72 -22.26
CA ASN A 234 -7.89 2.49 -22.64
C ASN A 234 -8.61 1.25 -22.06
N PHE A 235 -9.48 1.44 -21.06
CA PHE A 235 -10.25 0.34 -20.47
C PHE A 235 -11.03 -0.46 -21.52
N VAL A 236 -11.77 0.23 -22.42
CA VAL A 236 -12.49 -0.43 -23.51
C VAL A 236 -11.55 -1.10 -24.51
N LYS A 237 -10.42 -0.47 -24.80
CA LYS A 237 -9.41 -1.03 -25.72
C LYS A 237 -8.76 -2.30 -25.16
N PHE A 238 -8.63 -2.39 -23.85
CA PHE A 238 -8.18 -3.60 -23.18
C PHE A 238 -9.20 -4.74 -23.41
N PHE A 239 -10.47 -4.51 -23.08
CA PHE A 239 -11.52 -5.55 -23.21
C PHE A 239 -11.80 -5.97 -24.65
N ASN A 240 -11.60 -5.13 -25.65
CA ASN A 240 -11.74 -5.49 -27.06
C ASN A 240 -10.45 -6.05 -27.71
N GLY A 241 -9.41 -6.26 -26.91
CA GLY A 241 -8.14 -6.83 -27.37
C GLY A 241 -7.26 -5.91 -28.23
N THR A 242 -7.59 -4.61 -28.32
CA THR A 242 -6.78 -3.64 -29.08
C THR A 242 -5.47 -3.30 -28.37
N ILE A 243 -5.47 -3.28 -27.03
CA ILE A 243 -4.28 -3.12 -26.22
C ILE A 243 -3.86 -4.51 -25.75
N LYS A 244 -2.70 -4.93 -26.22
CA LYS A 244 -1.96 -6.07 -25.70
C LYS A 244 -0.94 -5.52 -24.69
N GLU A 245 -0.53 -6.38 -23.75
CA GLU A 245 0.44 -6.06 -22.73
C GLU A 245 1.54 -5.10 -23.23
N SER A 246 1.67 -3.95 -22.61
CA SER A 246 2.78 -3.06 -22.92
C SER A 246 4.03 -3.69 -22.31
N GLY A 247 4.97 -4.12 -23.12
CA GLY A 247 6.13 -4.92 -22.76
C GLY A 247 7.13 -4.32 -21.76
N LYS A 248 6.75 -3.33 -20.95
CA LYS A 248 7.51 -2.81 -19.81
C LYS A 248 6.56 -2.07 -18.87
N VAL A 249 5.75 -2.81 -18.12
CA VAL A 249 5.20 -2.25 -16.88
C VAL A 249 6.37 -2.14 -15.91
N ASN A 250 6.72 -0.92 -15.52
CA ASN A 250 7.72 -0.71 -14.47
C ASN A 250 7.09 -1.16 -13.15
N PRO A 251 7.58 -2.20 -12.46
CA PRO A 251 6.97 -2.66 -11.23
C PRO A 251 6.83 -1.49 -10.24
N GLY A 252 5.59 -1.25 -9.77
CA GLY A 252 5.31 -0.21 -8.79
C GLY A 252 5.10 1.21 -9.35
N TYR A 253 5.13 1.42 -10.68
CA TYR A 253 4.84 2.72 -11.28
C TYR A 253 3.83 2.62 -12.42
N TYR A 254 2.77 3.43 -12.37
CA TYR A 254 1.80 3.57 -13.44
C TYR A 254 1.39 5.04 -13.63
N SER A 255 0.89 5.37 -14.80
CA SER A 255 0.31 6.69 -15.09
C SER A 255 -1.21 6.59 -15.12
N ARG A 256 -1.90 7.42 -14.32
CA ARG A 256 -3.36 7.48 -14.32
C ARG A 256 -3.90 7.81 -15.72
N GLY A 257 -4.91 7.10 -16.16
CA GLY A 257 -5.56 7.29 -17.46
C GLY A 257 -4.85 6.58 -18.62
N ASP A 258 -3.73 5.91 -18.39
CA ASP A 258 -3.05 5.14 -19.44
C ASP A 258 -3.22 3.62 -19.28
N SER A 259 -2.66 2.82 -20.20
CA SER A 259 -2.78 1.36 -20.14
C SER A 259 -2.04 0.72 -18.98
N SER A 260 -0.98 1.35 -18.46
CA SER A 260 -0.23 0.83 -17.31
C SER A 260 -1.07 0.76 -16.05
N GLU A 261 -2.00 1.70 -15.86
CA GLU A 261 -2.96 1.66 -14.75
C GLU A 261 -3.83 0.38 -14.78
N ILE A 262 -4.28 -0.03 -15.99
CA ILE A 262 -5.11 -1.21 -16.16
C ILE A 262 -4.31 -2.48 -15.82
N PHE A 263 -3.08 -2.59 -16.31
CA PHE A 263 -2.24 -3.75 -16.04
C PHE A 263 -1.85 -3.86 -14.56
N MET A 264 -1.51 -2.75 -13.92
CA MET A 264 -1.24 -2.71 -12.47
C MET A 264 -2.46 -3.11 -11.65
N TYR A 265 -3.66 -2.63 -12.06
CA TYR A 265 -4.91 -3.03 -11.43
C TYR A 265 -5.15 -4.54 -11.56
N LEU A 266 -4.95 -5.10 -12.75
CA LEU A 266 -5.16 -6.53 -13.02
C LEU A 266 -4.15 -7.41 -12.29
N GLU A 267 -2.93 -6.97 -12.14
CA GLU A 267 -1.91 -7.68 -11.36
C GLU A 267 -2.35 -7.85 -9.91
N ARG A 268 -2.90 -6.78 -9.30
CA ARG A 268 -3.34 -6.79 -7.91
C ARG A 268 -4.72 -7.41 -7.69
N TYR A 269 -5.68 -7.13 -8.59
CA TYR A 269 -7.10 -7.40 -8.38
C TYR A 269 -7.72 -8.24 -9.50
N GLY A 270 -6.92 -8.84 -10.37
CA GLY A 270 -7.41 -9.65 -11.51
C GLY A 270 -8.28 -10.83 -11.09
N TYR A 271 -8.18 -11.30 -9.85
CA TYR A 271 -9.08 -12.32 -9.30
C TYR A 271 -10.56 -11.91 -9.35
N LEU A 272 -10.90 -10.61 -9.31
CA LEU A 272 -12.26 -10.12 -9.51
C LEU A 272 -12.80 -10.50 -10.88
N LEU A 273 -11.98 -10.41 -11.94
CA LEU A 273 -12.38 -10.79 -13.29
C LEU A 273 -12.69 -12.28 -13.42
N ILE A 274 -11.94 -13.13 -12.69
CA ILE A 274 -12.16 -14.59 -12.71
C ILE A 274 -13.57 -14.92 -12.21
N THR A 275 -14.10 -14.14 -11.28
CA THR A 275 -15.46 -14.35 -10.74
C THR A 275 -16.57 -13.85 -11.68
N MET A 276 -16.22 -13.16 -12.77
CA MET A 276 -17.15 -12.53 -13.71
C MET A 276 -16.82 -12.88 -15.17
N PRO A 277 -16.93 -14.15 -15.59
CA PRO A 277 -16.41 -14.63 -16.88
C PRO A 277 -17.03 -13.96 -18.11
N ARG A 278 -18.24 -13.37 -17.98
CA ARG A 278 -18.92 -12.64 -19.05
C ARG A 278 -18.82 -11.11 -18.96
N LEU A 279 -18.03 -10.59 -18.02
CA LEU A 279 -17.89 -9.16 -17.85
C LEU A 279 -17.39 -8.45 -19.12
N HIS A 280 -16.47 -9.10 -19.86
CA HIS A 280 -15.94 -8.55 -21.11
C HIS A 280 -17.03 -8.36 -22.17
N GLU A 281 -17.99 -9.29 -22.32
CA GLU A 281 -19.12 -9.17 -23.22
C GLU A 281 -19.98 -7.97 -22.84
N TYR A 282 -20.30 -7.83 -21.55
CA TYR A 282 -21.06 -6.70 -21.02
C TYR A 282 -20.38 -5.34 -21.32
N VAL A 283 -19.07 -5.24 -21.08
CA VAL A 283 -18.29 -4.01 -21.35
C VAL A 283 -18.33 -3.65 -22.83
N ILE A 284 -18.06 -4.63 -23.72
CA ILE A 284 -18.06 -4.40 -25.17
C ILE A 284 -19.46 -4.00 -25.66
N GLU A 285 -20.51 -4.70 -25.23
CA GLU A 285 -21.87 -4.41 -25.64
C GLU A 285 -22.31 -3.00 -25.26
N ASN A 286 -21.99 -2.55 -24.06
CA ASN A 286 -22.48 -1.26 -23.56
C ASN A 286 -21.64 -0.06 -23.99
N LEU A 287 -20.32 -0.21 -24.18
CA LEU A 287 -19.46 0.90 -24.58
C LEU A 287 -19.21 1.00 -26.10
N MET A 288 -19.31 -0.10 -26.85
CA MET A 288 -19.08 -0.06 -28.30
C MET A 288 -20.37 0.16 -29.10
N LYS A 289 -21.54 -0.31 -28.62
CA LYS A 289 -22.83 -0.07 -29.29
C LYS A 289 -23.23 1.43 -29.25
N ASN A 290 -22.96 2.11 -28.16
CA ASN A 290 -23.26 3.54 -27.99
C ASN A 290 -22.51 4.46 -28.99
N LYS A 291 -21.40 4.02 -29.60
CA LYS A 291 -20.71 4.76 -30.67
C LYS A 291 -21.43 4.69 -32.04
N LYS A 292 -22.33 3.74 -32.24
CA LYS A 292 -23.08 3.60 -33.50
C LYS A 292 -24.40 4.39 -33.52
N SER A 293 -24.94 4.78 -32.35
CA SER A 293 -26.20 5.53 -32.26
C SER A 293 -26.02 7.06 -32.32
N HIS A 294 -24.79 7.57 -32.37
CA HIS A 294 -24.44 8.98 -32.51
C HIS A 294 -23.75 9.30 -33.85
N ARG A 295 -23.87 8.42 -34.85
CA ARG A 295 -23.58 8.69 -36.25
C ARG A 295 -24.88 8.53 -37.04
#